data_9c78b5587a9e1c8301794d7ff29db387
#
_entry.id   9c78b5587a9e1c8301794d7ff29db387
#
_cell.length_a   1.000
_cell.length_b   1.000
_cell.length_c   1.000
_cell.angle_alpha   90.00
_cell.angle_beta   90.00
_cell.angle_gamma   90.00
#
_symmetry.space_group_name_H-M   'P 1'
#
loop_
_entity.id
_entity.type
_entity.pdbx_description
1 polymer ?
#
loop_
_entity_poly.entity_id
_entity_poly.type
_entity_poly.pdbx_seq_one_letter_code
_entity_poly.pdbx_strand_id
1 'polypeptide(L)'
;MRKTFILILNLVLFFGCANKNNEHIKVVGNIDYNGLSGTWYIVGLYKNGECNNDEITIDYAIEKDGFSYLKRQISRAKQDKKEAKALVEKGKIRILKDRSGALEISRFGLFYDSYNIVNLDVNYKSALIVGDGDFWIIDRKPQMPFLMREIYTKYLLKHGFKQDQICWKNDEKR
;
A
#
# COMPACT_ATOMS: atom_id res chain seq x y z
N MET A 1 48.88 -29.56 -35.44
CA MET A 1 47.73 -28.70 -35.80
C MET A 1 46.89 -28.51 -34.54
N ARG A 2 47.05 -27.36 -33.86
CA ARG A 2 46.32 -27.00 -32.66
C ARG A 2 45.08 -26.21 -33.10
N LYS A 3 43.88 -26.75 -32.86
CA LYS A 3 42.63 -26.05 -33.09
C LYS A 3 42.29 -25.26 -31.81
N THR A 4 42.49 -23.97 -31.85
CA THR A 4 42.11 -23.02 -30.78
C THR A 4 40.61 -22.81 -30.87
N PHE A 5 39.86 -23.31 -29.89
CA PHE A 5 38.43 -23.08 -29.74
C PHE A 5 38.26 -21.74 -29.02
N ILE A 6 37.90 -20.69 -29.75
CA ILE A 6 37.56 -19.38 -29.18
C ILE A 6 36.09 -19.46 -28.74
N LEU A 7 35.91 -19.57 -27.44
CA LEU A 7 34.61 -19.50 -26.78
C LEU A 7 34.22 -18.02 -26.64
N ILE A 8 33.44 -17.49 -27.57
CA ILE A 8 32.88 -16.14 -27.46
C ILE A 8 31.76 -16.19 -26.46
N LEU A 9 32.05 -15.78 -25.22
CA LEU A 9 31.06 -15.54 -24.17
C LEU A 9 30.30 -14.24 -24.49
N ASN A 10 29.15 -14.36 -25.15
CA ASN A 10 28.23 -13.24 -25.32
C ASN A 10 27.59 -12.88 -23.99
N LEU A 11 28.24 -11.99 -23.25
CA LEU A 11 27.68 -11.32 -22.08
C LEU A 11 26.67 -10.28 -22.58
N VAL A 12 25.42 -10.71 -22.78
CA VAL A 12 24.31 -9.79 -23.06
C VAL A 12 23.99 -9.07 -21.76
N LEU A 13 24.56 -7.89 -21.59
CA LEU A 13 24.19 -6.94 -20.56
C LEU A 13 22.80 -6.39 -20.91
N PHE A 14 21.74 -7.01 -20.39
CA PHE A 14 20.42 -6.40 -20.31
C PHE A 14 20.47 -5.24 -19.31
N PHE A 15 20.96 -4.10 -19.76
CA PHE A 15 20.64 -2.83 -19.08
C PHE A 15 19.17 -2.51 -19.37
N GLY A 16 18.27 -3.15 -18.63
CA GLY A 16 16.92 -2.70 -18.49
C GLY A 16 16.93 -1.41 -17.66
N CYS A 17 17.18 -0.27 -18.31
CA CYS A 17 16.85 1.03 -17.74
C CYS A 17 15.32 1.10 -17.61
N ALA A 18 14.77 0.61 -16.51
CA ALA A 18 13.47 1.02 -16.04
C ALA A 18 13.62 2.46 -15.57
N ASN A 19 13.47 3.38 -16.53
CA ASN A 19 13.38 4.81 -16.22
C ASN A 19 11.99 5.05 -15.60
N LYS A 20 11.83 4.67 -14.32
CA LYS A 20 10.71 5.10 -13.51
C LYS A 20 10.98 6.58 -13.23
N ASN A 21 10.17 7.45 -13.82
CA ASN A 21 10.04 8.84 -13.40
C ASN A 21 9.58 8.85 -11.94
N ASN A 22 10.50 8.63 -11.03
CA ASN A 22 10.34 8.93 -9.62
C ASN A 22 10.45 10.45 -9.48
N GLU A 23 9.45 11.21 -9.94
CA GLU A 23 9.20 12.51 -9.32
C GLU A 23 9.14 12.20 -7.83
N HIS A 24 10.02 12.81 -7.05
CA HIS A 24 10.17 12.55 -5.63
C HIS A 24 8.81 12.65 -4.96
N ILE A 25 8.21 11.50 -4.64
CA ILE A 25 6.96 11.45 -3.90
C ILE A 25 7.22 12.20 -2.60
N LYS A 26 6.55 13.34 -2.43
CA LYS A 26 6.69 14.14 -1.23
C LYS A 26 6.07 13.39 -0.07
N VAL A 27 6.89 12.95 0.85
CA VAL A 27 6.48 12.24 2.06
C VAL A 27 5.99 13.24 3.09
N VAL A 28 4.95 12.90 3.84
CA VAL A 28 4.44 13.71 4.94
C VAL A 28 5.51 13.79 6.03
N GLY A 29 5.82 15.02 6.48
CA GLY A 29 6.74 15.25 7.60
C GLY A 29 6.01 15.34 8.95
N ASN A 30 6.76 15.21 10.06
CA ASN A 30 6.30 15.45 11.43
C ASN A 30 5.03 14.66 11.83
N ILE A 31 5.03 13.36 11.57
CA ILE A 31 3.93 12.48 11.95
C ILE A 31 4.02 12.14 13.44
N ASP A 32 2.94 12.41 14.19
CA ASP A 32 2.72 11.76 15.48
C ASP A 32 2.20 10.34 15.23
N TYR A 33 3.07 9.38 15.39
CA TYR A 33 2.74 7.98 15.13
C TYR A 33 1.71 7.40 16.09
N ASN A 34 1.48 8.03 17.26
CA ASN A 34 0.40 7.63 18.17
C ASN A 34 -0.97 7.81 17.50
N GLY A 35 -1.12 8.83 16.67
CA GLY A 35 -2.33 9.07 15.89
C GLY A 35 -2.64 7.99 14.86
N LEU A 36 -1.64 7.20 14.44
CA LEU A 36 -1.85 6.10 13.50
C LEU A 36 -2.37 4.83 14.17
N SER A 37 -2.25 4.68 15.48
CA SER A 37 -2.69 3.48 16.20
C SER A 37 -4.20 3.23 16.09
N GLY A 38 -4.62 1.98 16.31
CA GLY A 38 -6.00 1.54 16.25
C GLY A 38 -6.46 1.11 14.85
N THR A 39 -7.77 1.02 14.67
CA THR A 39 -8.40 0.44 13.47
C THR A 39 -8.52 1.43 12.34
N TRP A 40 -8.20 0.97 11.15
CA TRP A 40 -8.38 1.63 9.88
C TRP A 40 -9.09 0.72 8.88
N TYR A 41 -9.89 1.30 7.99
CA TYR A 41 -10.49 0.61 6.86
C TYR A 41 -9.68 0.89 5.60
N ILE A 42 -9.38 -0.13 4.80
CA ILE A 42 -8.87 0.08 3.45
C ILE A 42 -10.08 0.43 2.58
N VAL A 43 -10.18 1.70 2.19
CA VAL A 43 -11.29 2.24 1.38
C VAL A 43 -10.93 2.37 -0.09
N GLY A 44 -9.65 2.30 -0.43
CA GLY A 44 -9.14 2.25 -1.79
C GLY A 44 -7.80 1.51 -1.82
N LEU A 45 -7.52 0.83 -2.93
CA LEU A 45 -6.25 0.11 -3.11
C LEU A 45 -5.88 -0.03 -4.58
N TYR A 46 -4.62 -0.32 -4.84
CA TYR A 46 -4.16 -0.71 -6.16
C TYR A 46 -4.87 -1.99 -6.59
N LYS A 47 -5.47 -1.93 -7.78
CA LYS A 47 -6.19 -3.05 -8.36
C LYS A 47 -5.21 -4.09 -8.90
N ASN A 48 -5.12 -5.20 -8.20
CA ASN A 48 -4.42 -6.39 -8.67
C ASN A 48 -5.47 -7.48 -8.94
N GLY A 49 -5.93 -7.58 -10.20
CA GLY A 49 -7.04 -8.45 -10.59
C GLY A 49 -8.41 -7.78 -10.49
N GLU A 50 -9.43 -8.52 -10.03
CA GLU A 50 -10.79 -7.99 -9.87
C GLU A 50 -10.93 -7.13 -8.62
N CYS A 51 -11.63 -6.01 -8.76
CA CYS A 51 -12.02 -5.17 -7.64
C CYS A 51 -13.23 -5.80 -6.93
N ASN A 52 -12.99 -6.47 -5.83
CA ASN A 52 -14.05 -7.04 -5.00
C ASN A 52 -14.49 -6.06 -3.91
N ASN A 53 -15.68 -6.28 -3.33
CA ASN A 53 -16.23 -5.45 -2.26
C ASN A 53 -15.94 -6.02 -0.86
N ASP A 54 -14.90 -6.81 -0.69
CA ASP A 54 -14.51 -7.30 0.62
C ASP A 54 -14.19 -6.15 1.55
N GLU A 55 -14.65 -6.25 2.80
CA GLU A 55 -14.25 -5.33 3.84
C GLU A 55 -12.85 -5.67 4.32
N ILE A 56 -11.96 -4.70 4.32
CA ILE A 56 -10.59 -4.88 4.78
C ILE A 56 -10.31 -3.88 5.87
N THR A 57 -9.95 -4.37 7.05
CA THR A 57 -9.49 -3.56 8.17
C THR A 57 -8.04 -3.85 8.50
N ILE A 58 -7.34 -2.82 9.01
CA ILE A 58 -6.00 -2.94 9.56
C ILE A 58 -6.01 -2.34 10.95
N ASP A 59 -5.60 -3.11 11.94
CA ASP A 59 -5.36 -2.62 13.29
C ASP A 59 -3.86 -2.40 13.47
N TYR A 60 -3.46 -1.16 13.76
CA TYR A 60 -2.09 -0.82 14.09
C TYR A 60 -1.91 -0.73 15.59
N ALA A 61 -0.93 -1.45 16.12
CA ALA A 61 -0.51 -1.37 17.51
C ALA A 61 0.94 -0.88 17.59
N ILE A 62 1.19 0.11 18.45
CA ILE A 62 2.51 0.68 18.66
C ILE A 62 3.40 -0.35 19.35
N GLU A 63 4.62 -0.50 18.86
CA GLU A 63 5.70 -1.27 19.46
C GLU A 63 6.92 -0.37 19.71
N LYS A 64 7.92 -0.89 20.39
CA LYS A 64 9.12 -0.12 20.75
C LYS A 64 9.84 0.51 19.54
N ASP A 65 9.88 -0.20 18.40
CA ASP A 65 10.63 0.21 17.20
C ASP A 65 9.74 0.32 15.95
N GLY A 66 8.44 0.62 16.12
CA GLY A 66 7.49 0.78 15.02
C GLY A 66 6.07 0.35 15.37
N PHE A 67 5.47 -0.44 14.50
CA PHE A 67 4.12 -0.97 14.69
C PHE A 67 4.08 -2.47 14.37
N SER A 68 3.20 -3.18 15.05
CA SER A 68 2.61 -4.39 14.49
C SER A 68 1.29 -4.06 13.80
N TYR A 69 0.90 -4.84 12.82
CA TYR A 69 -0.41 -4.73 12.21
C TYR A 69 -1.12 -6.08 12.16
N LEU A 70 -2.45 -6.00 12.24
CA LEU A 70 -3.37 -7.10 12.04
C LEU A 70 -4.37 -6.70 10.96
N LYS A 71 -4.19 -7.24 9.75
CA LYS A 71 -5.12 -7.02 8.64
C LYS A 71 -6.16 -8.13 8.65
N ARG A 72 -7.44 -7.77 8.57
CA ARG A 72 -8.56 -8.68 8.41
C ARG A 72 -9.28 -8.37 7.10
N GLN A 73 -9.57 -9.40 6.32
CA GLN A 73 -10.36 -9.29 5.10
C GLN A 73 -11.58 -10.21 5.22
N ILE A 74 -12.76 -9.64 5.10
CA ILE A 74 -14.04 -10.33 5.18
C ILE A 74 -14.77 -10.20 3.86
N SER A 75 -15.04 -11.34 3.21
CA SER A 75 -15.79 -11.34 1.95
C SER A 75 -17.27 -11.03 2.20
N ARG A 76 -17.78 -9.94 1.59
CA ARG A 76 -19.20 -9.57 1.68
C ARG A 76 -20.13 -10.62 1.08
N ALA A 77 -19.70 -11.32 0.04
CA ALA A 77 -20.49 -12.42 -0.55
C ALA A 77 -20.75 -13.58 0.43
N LYS A 78 -20.01 -13.63 1.55
CA LYS A 78 -20.12 -14.65 2.59
C LYS A 78 -20.66 -14.13 3.92
N GLN A 79 -20.87 -12.80 4.03
CA GLN A 79 -21.26 -12.15 5.29
C GLN A 79 -22.64 -12.59 5.79
N ASP A 80 -23.54 -12.97 4.88
CA ASP A 80 -24.86 -13.51 5.20
C ASP A 80 -24.85 -15.01 5.58
N LYS A 81 -23.70 -15.67 5.46
CA LYS A 81 -23.53 -17.06 5.86
C LYS A 81 -22.84 -17.11 7.21
N LYS A 82 -23.37 -17.87 8.17
CA LYS A 82 -22.81 -18.07 9.52
C LYS A 82 -21.34 -18.52 9.58
N GLU A 83 -20.68 -18.69 8.42
CA GLU A 83 -19.30 -19.18 8.24
C GLU A 83 -18.38 -18.18 7.52
N ALA A 84 -18.66 -16.88 7.56
CA ALA A 84 -17.75 -15.89 6.97
C ALA A 84 -16.41 -15.88 7.73
N LYS A 85 -15.47 -16.68 7.25
CA LYS A 85 -14.13 -16.77 7.83
C LYS A 85 -13.30 -15.60 7.35
N ALA A 86 -12.85 -14.74 8.26
CA ALA A 86 -11.94 -13.67 7.93
C ALA A 86 -10.56 -14.22 7.54
N LEU A 87 -9.99 -13.74 6.44
CA LEU A 87 -8.57 -13.91 6.17
C LEU A 87 -7.81 -12.95 7.08
N VAL A 88 -6.88 -13.48 7.86
CA VAL A 88 -6.10 -12.70 8.83
C VAL A 88 -4.62 -12.73 8.44
N GLU A 89 -4.03 -11.56 8.30
CA GLU A 89 -2.60 -11.36 8.05
C GLU A 89 -2.02 -10.52 9.19
N LYS A 90 -0.87 -10.92 9.69
CA LYS A 90 -0.10 -10.19 10.70
C LYS A 90 1.23 -9.76 10.12
N GLY A 91 1.76 -8.63 10.58
CA GLY A 91 3.08 -8.21 10.17
C GLY A 91 3.62 -7.08 11.02
N LYS A 92 4.77 -6.57 10.59
CA LYS A 92 5.51 -5.51 11.27
C LYS A 92 5.73 -4.33 10.35
N ILE A 93 5.73 -3.14 10.92
CA ILE A 93 6.05 -1.89 10.24
C ILE A 93 7.19 -1.24 11.00
N ARG A 94 8.26 -0.91 10.30
CA ARG A 94 9.36 -0.10 10.80
C ARG A 94 9.18 1.34 10.31
N ILE A 95 9.50 2.28 11.18
CA ILE A 95 9.54 3.70 10.85
C ILE A 95 10.98 4.05 10.51
N LEU A 96 11.20 4.65 9.36
CA LEU A 96 12.52 5.16 9.00
C LEU A 96 12.75 6.51 9.68
N LYS A 97 13.57 6.51 10.73
CA LYS A 97 13.77 7.68 11.64
C LYS A 97 14.21 8.94 10.91
N ASP A 98 14.97 8.80 9.82
CA ASP A 98 15.51 9.93 9.05
C ASP A 98 14.52 10.52 8.04
N ARG A 99 13.38 9.86 7.82
CA ARG A 99 12.33 10.24 6.88
C ARG A 99 10.97 9.99 7.48
N SER A 100 10.43 11.00 8.17
CA SER A 100 9.04 10.95 8.67
C SER A 100 8.09 10.60 7.52
N GLY A 101 7.18 9.67 7.76
CA GLY A 101 6.25 9.15 6.75
C GLY A 101 6.81 8.03 5.86
N ALA A 102 8.11 7.75 5.88
CA ALA A 102 8.67 6.57 5.21
C ALA A 102 8.59 5.35 6.13
N LEU A 103 8.03 4.28 5.60
CA LEU A 103 7.74 3.04 6.30
C LEU A 103 8.36 1.85 5.58
N GLU A 104 8.72 0.84 6.33
CA GLU A 104 9.04 -0.49 5.81
C GLU A 104 8.05 -1.50 6.38
N ILE A 105 7.38 -2.23 5.51
CA ILE A 105 6.31 -3.18 5.89
C ILE A 105 6.74 -4.60 5.58
N SER A 106 6.58 -5.50 6.53
CA SER A 106 6.88 -6.92 6.36
C SER A 106 5.77 -7.80 6.91
N ARG A 107 5.38 -8.81 6.13
CA ARG A 107 4.43 -9.85 6.55
C ARG A 107 5.07 -10.86 7.50
N PHE A 108 6.36 -11.14 7.34
CA PHE A 108 7.05 -12.21 8.06
C PHE A 108 8.23 -11.72 8.91
N GLY A 109 8.50 -10.41 8.92
CA GLY A 109 9.63 -9.83 9.66
C GLY A 109 11.01 -10.03 9.04
N LEU A 110 11.12 -10.70 7.88
CA LEU A 110 12.39 -10.99 7.21
C LEU A 110 12.65 -10.09 6.00
N PHE A 111 11.63 -9.89 5.16
CA PHE A 111 11.70 -9.05 3.97
C PHE A 111 10.77 -7.85 4.18
N TYR A 112 11.25 -6.66 3.83
CA TYR A 112 10.55 -5.41 4.02
C TYR A 112 10.38 -4.69 2.70
N ASP A 113 9.15 -4.32 2.40
CA ASP A 113 8.79 -3.48 1.26
C ASP A 113 8.70 -2.02 1.72
N SER A 114 9.18 -1.09 0.89
CA SER A 114 9.19 0.34 1.22
C SER A 114 7.88 1.00 0.85
N TYR A 115 7.30 1.76 1.78
CA TYR A 115 6.09 2.54 1.59
C TYR A 115 6.27 3.96 2.12
N ASN A 116 5.49 4.90 1.59
CA ASN A 116 5.50 6.29 1.98
C ASN A 116 4.08 6.76 2.30
N ILE A 117 3.89 7.41 3.44
CA ILE A 117 2.68 8.17 3.71
C ILE A 117 2.83 9.50 2.97
N VAL A 118 2.09 9.65 1.88
CA VAL A 118 2.20 10.80 0.98
C VAL A 118 1.10 11.83 1.21
N ASN A 119 0.03 11.43 1.88
CA ASN A 119 -1.01 12.30 2.39
C ASN A 119 -1.53 11.74 3.72
N LEU A 120 -1.78 12.60 4.68
CA LEU A 120 -2.33 12.27 5.98
C LEU A 120 -3.22 13.42 6.42
N ASP A 121 -4.47 13.12 6.76
CA ASP A 121 -5.39 14.09 7.36
C ASP A 121 -4.85 14.60 8.70
N VAL A 122 -4.98 15.90 8.97
CA VAL A 122 -4.45 16.54 10.17
C VAL A 122 -5.02 15.98 11.48
N ASN A 123 -6.21 15.37 11.42
CA ASN A 123 -6.85 14.69 12.54
C ASN A 123 -6.73 13.17 12.46
N TYR A 124 -5.84 12.66 11.62
CA TYR A 124 -5.62 11.21 11.42
C TYR A 124 -6.89 10.45 11.03
N LYS A 125 -7.74 11.05 10.20
CA LYS A 125 -8.99 10.42 9.71
C LYS A 125 -8.78 9.60 8.46
N SER A 126 -7.90 10.05 7.57
CA SER A 126 -7.57 9.35 6.32
C SER A 126 -6.09 9.48 5.97
N ALA A 127 -5.57 8.52 5.22
CA ALA A 127 -4.22 8.57 4.69
C ALA A 127 -4.11 7.89 3.32
N LEU A 128 -3.16 8.37 2.50
CA LEU A 128 -2.70 7.72 1.28
C LEU A 128 -1.29 7.21 1.51
N ILE A 129 -1.10 5.91 1.34
CA ILE A 129 0.17 5.20 1.50
C ILE A 129 0.54 4.63 0.14
N VAL A 130 1.74 4.96 -0.35
CA VAL A 130 2.23 4.55 -1.68
C VAL A 130 3.50 3.74 -1.54
N GLY A 131 3.52 2.57 -2.17
CA GLY A 131 4.66 1.68 -2.30
C GLY A 131 5.27 1.70 -3.70
N ASP A 132 6.14 0.75 -3.99
CA ASP A 132 6.71 0.57 -5.32
C ASP A 132 5.72 -0.13 -6.26
N GLY A 133 4.87 0.67 -6.91
CA GLY A 133 3.88 0.21 -7.89
C GLY A 133 2.54 -0.18 -7.32
N ASP A 134 2.30 0.03 -6.04
CA ASP A 134 1.00 -0.14 -5.41
C ASP A 134 0.68 1.01 -4.45
N PHE A 135 -0.54 1.03 -3.91
CA PHE A 135 -0.98 2.01 -2.91
C PHE A 135 -2.14 1.48 -2.09
N TRP A 136 -2.30 2.08 -0.90
CA TRP A 136 -3.47 1.91 -0.04
C TRP A 136 -4.03 3.26 0.35
N ILE A 137 -5.36 3.37 0.32
CA ILE A 137 -6.08 4.51 0.88
C ILE A 137 -6.82 3.97 2.09
N ILE A 138 -6.50 4.54 3.25
CA ILE A 138 -7.09 4.13 4.52
C ILE A 138 -7.91 5.26 5.13
N ASP A 139 -8.98 4.91 5.81
CA ASP A 139 -9.86 5.85 6.51
C ASP A 139 -10.31 5.24 7.85
N ARG A 140 -10.67 6.10 8.81
CA ARG A 140 -11.26 5.65 10.08
C ARG A 140 -12.70 5.16 9.92
N LYS A 141 -13.32 5.43 8.79
CA LYS A 141 -14.66 4.98 8.43
C LYS A 141 -14.61 4.05 7.22
N PRO A 142 -15.55 3.10 7.10
CA PRO A 142 -15.60 2.18 5.97
C PRO A 142 -15.95 2.84 4.64
N GLN A 143 -16.40 4.09 4.68
CA GLN A 143 -16.76 4.89 3.49
C GLN A 143 -16.04 6.23 3.54
N MET A 144 -15.35 6.55 2.44
CA MET A 144 -14.68 7.83 2.27
C MET A 144 -15.59 8.81 1.51
N PRO A 145 -15.67 10.09 1.92
CA PRO A 145 -16.43 11.12 1.20
C PRO A 145 -15.95 11.24 -0.26
N PHE A 146 -16.90 11.46 -1.19
CA PHE A 146 -16.61 11.56 -2.62
C PHE A 146 -15.50 12.58 -2.95
N LEU A 147 -15.54 13.77 -2.34
CA LEU A 147 -14.53 14.80 -2.55
C LEU A 147 -13.10 14.31 -2.21
N MET A 148 -12.96 13.55 -1.14
CA MET A 148 -11.66 12.99 -0.75
C MET A 148 -11.20 11.91 -1.74
N ARG A 149 -12.13 11.09 -2.26
CA ARG A 149 -11.82 10.13 -3.33
C ARG A 149 -11.28 10.84 -4.58
N GLU A 150 -11.90 11.96 -4.99
CA GLU A 150 -11.42 12.75 -6.12
C GLU A 150 -10.01 13.30 -5.89
N ILE A 151 -9.73 13.84 -4.69
CA ILE A 151 -8.42 14.36 -4.32
C ILE A 151 -7.36 13.27 -4.43
N TYR A 152 -7.61 12.11 -3.85
CA TYR A 152 -6.65 10.99 -3.90
C TYR A 152 -6.52 10.41 -5.30
N THR A 153 -7.62 10.33 -6.07
CA THR A 153 -7.55 9.93 -7.48
C THR A 153 -6.67 10.87 -8.28
N LYS A 154 -6.88 12.20 -8.18
CA LYS A 154 -6.07 13.19 -8.88
C LYS A 154 -4.58 13.08 -8.49
N TYR A 155 -4.30 12.86 -7.22
CA TYR A 155 -2.93 12.64 -6.75
C TYR A 155 -2.31 11.41 -7.41
N LEU A 156 -2.99 10.26 -7.38
CA LEU A 156 -2.51 9.00 -7.96
C LEU A 156 -2.28 9.11 -9.47
N LEU A 157 -3.21 9.73 -10.20
CA LEU A 157 -3.07 9.96 -11.65
C LEU A 157 -1.85 10.82 -11.98
N LYS A 158 -1.61 11.88 -11.19
CA LYS A 158 -0.42 12.74 -11.33
C LYS A 158 0.88 11.98 -11.12
N HIS A 159 0.87 10.92 -10.31
CA HIS A 159 2.04 10.10 -10.00
C HIS A 159 2.11 8.80 -10.82
N GLY A 160 1.43 8.76 -11.97
CA GLY A 160 1.58 7.72 -12.98
C GLY A 160 0.69 6.49 -12.80
N PHE A 161 -0.18 6.45 -11.79
CA PHE A 161 -1.22 5.43 -11.70
C PHE A 161 -2.34 5.72 -12.70
N LYS A 162 -3.02 4.67 -13.18
CA LYS A 162 -4.15 4.82 -14.09
C LYS A 162 -5.48 4.69 -13.35
N GLN A 163 -6.54 5.30 -13.89
CA GLN A 163 -7.87 5.27 -13.30
C GLN A 163 -8.40 3.85 -13.08
N ASP A 164 -8.16 2.95 -14.03
CA ASP A 164 -8.59 1.56 -13.98
C ASP A 164 -7.79 0.69 -12.99
N GLN A 165 -6.68 1.22 -12.47
CA GLN A 165 -5.88 0.61 -11.41
C GLN A 165 -6.34 0.98 -9.99
N ILE A 166 -7.33 1.86 -9.86
CA ILE A 166 -7.86 2.28 -8.57
C ILE A 166 -9.12 1.47 -8.25
N CYS A 167 -9.04 0.64 -7.21
CA CYS A 167 -10.18 -0.09 -6.68
C CYS A 167 -10.71 0.63 -5.45
N TRP A 168 -11.86 1.28 -5.58
CA TRP A 168 -12.59 1.84 -4.45
C TRP A 168 -13.44 0.77 -3.79
N LYS A 169 -13.32 0.65 -2.47
CA LYS A 169 -14.17 -0.23 -1.66
C LYS A 169 -15.46 0.49 -1.30
N ASN A 170 -16.52 -0.29 -1.11
CA ASN A 170 -17.83 0.25 -0.73
C ASN A 170 -18.38 1.29 -1.71
N ASP A 171 -18.05 1.17 -2.98
CA ASP A 171 -18.74 1.89 -4.04
C ASP A 171 -20.11 1.23 -4.19
N GLU A 172 -21.14 1.84 -3.58
CA GLU A 172 -22.50 1.52 -3.95
C GLU A 172 -22.65 1.90 -5.43
N LYS A 173 -22.79 0.89 -6.28
CA LYS A 173 -23.11 1.11 -7.69
C LYS A 173 -24.40 1.93 -7.71
N ARG A 174 -24.26 3.22 -8.05
CA ARG A 174 -25.41 4.06 -8.41
C ARG A 174 -26.04 3.54 -9.68
#